data_36b1787a2272f94ee55b01e448d76757
#
_entry.id   36b1787a2272f94ee55b01e448d76757
#
_cell.length_a   1.000
_cell.length_b   1.000
_cell.length_c   1.000
_cell.angle_alpha   90.00
_cell.angle_beta   90.00
_cell.angle_gamma   90.00
#
_symmetry.space_group_name_H-M   'P 1'
#
loop_
_entity.id
_entity.type
_entity.pdbx_description
1 polymer ?
#
loop_
_entity_poly.entity_id
_entity_poly.type
_entity_poly.pdbx_seq_one_letter_code
_entity_poly.pdbx_strand_id
1 'polypeptide(L)'
;MEVGVCSESICCYSSRVMADTKSFTEVKNKILSAHENAALESKLQFYNTWAENYEQDVAVLDYRAPLLAAECVASFFKGDKERAIILDVACGTGLVSAHLRRMGFCQFVGVDGSEGMLDLARKTGLYQELKQCMLGQDTLPVQNESYDIVVIVGSLSVGQVPVGVIRELWQATKPGGYVCMTTRGNADNQDYKTEMECMVRMMEEEKRWSCVTVNEVEKWERAVSEHESGYISGTVYLYQRTY
;
A
#
# COMPACT_ATOMS: atom_id res chain seq x y z
N MET A 1 -66.71 -11.78 -20.91
CA MET A 1 -65.76 -10.76 -21.32
C MET A 1 -64.46 -11.07 -20.62
N GLU A 2 -63.63 -11.79 -21.33
CA GLU A 2 -62.32 -12.26 -20.85
C GLU A 2 -61.29 -11.18 -21.08
N VAL A 3 -60.49 -10.89 -20.06
CA VAL A 3 -59.35 -9.99 -20.16
C VAL A 3 -58.09 -10.86 -20.16
N GLY A 4 -57.45 -10.91 -21.34
CA GLY A 4 -56.22 -11.63 -21.55
C GLY A 4 -55.05 -10.96 -20.86
N VAL A 5 -54.32 -11.73 -20.10
CA VAL A 5 -53.04 -11.34 -19.48
C VAL A 5 -51.93 -11.82 -20.41
N CYS A 6 -51.24 -10.88 -21.01
CA CYS A 6 -50.04 -11.13 -21.81
C CYS A 6 -48.82 -11.11 -20.89
N SER A 7 -48.20 -12.27 -20.69
CA SER A 7 -46.96 -12.44 -19.94
C SER A 7 -45.79 -12.37 -20.92
N GLU A 8 -45.10 -11.22 -21.01
CA GLU A 8 -43.81 -11.11 -21.66
C GLU A 8 -42.70 -11.41 -20.67
N SER A 9 -42.09 -12.56 -20.83
CA SER A 9 -40.87 -12.97 -20.13
C SER A 9 -39.68 -12.21 -20.73
N ILE A 10 -39.19 -11.21 -19.98
CA ILE A 10 -37.92 -10.55 -20.31
C ILE A 10 -36.79 -11.46 -19.80
N CYS A 11 -36.19 -12.19 -20.73
CA CYS A 11 -35.00 -13.00 -20.51
C CYS A 11 -33.79 -12.04 -20.47
N CYS A 12 -33.39 -11.57 -19.25
CA CYS A 12 -32.15 -10.86 -19.05
C CYS A 12 -30.99 -11.84 -19.22
N TYR A 13 -30.40 -11.87 -20.40
CA TYR A 13 -29.08 -12.47 -20.64
C TYR A 13 -28.03 -11.58 -19.96
N SER A 14 -27.71 -11.91 -18.71
CA SER A 14 -26.51 -11.42 -18.06
C SER A 14 -25.31 -12.19 -18.62
N SER A 15 -24.71 -11.67 -19.66
CA SER A 15 -23.39 -12.11 -20.11
C SER A 15 -22.36 -11.65 -19.07
N ARG A 16 -22.16 -12.47 -18.01
CA ARG A 16 -20.96 -12.43 -17.22
C ARG A 16 -19.80 -12.78 -18.15
N VAL A 17 -19.05 -11.77 -18.55
CA VAL A 17 -17.68 -11.96 -19.04
C VAL A 17 -16.95 -12.62 -17.87
N MET A 18 -16.68 -13.91 -18.01
CA MET A 18 -15.77 -14.64 -17.10
C MET A 18 -14.40 -14.03 -17.38
N ALA A 19 -13.98 -13.07 -16.55
CA ALA A 19 -12.60 -12.66 -16.52
C ALA A 19 -11.82 -13.92 -16.16
N ASP A 20 -10.85 -14.31 -17.01
CA ASP A 20 -9.92 -15.39 -16.74
C ASP A 20 -9.24 -15.11 -15.41
N THR A 21 -9.66 -15.82 -14.36
CA THR A 21 -9.05 -15.72 -13.04
C THR A 21 -7.67 -16.37 -13.14
N LYS A 22 -6.63 -15.55 -13.16
CA LYS A 22 -5.24 -16.02 -13.15
C LYS A 22 -5.02 -16.99 -12.00
N SER A 23 -4.30 -18.06 -12.25
CA SER A 23 -3.95 -19.00 -11.19
C SER A 23 -2.89 -18.39 -10.25
N PHE A 24 -2.91 -18.82 -8.98
CA PHE A 24 -1.87 -18.43 -8.01
C PHE A 24 -0.45 -18.69 -8.53
N THR A 25 -0.24 -19.81 -9.27
CA THR A 25 1.06 -20.17 -9.82
C THR A 25 1.54 -19.16 -10.88
N GLU A 26 0.66 -18.67 -11.74
CA GLU A 26 1.00 -17.65 -12.74
C GLU A 26 1.41 -16.33 -12.08
N VAL A 27 0.65 -15.87 -11.07
CA VAL A 27 0.97 -14.65 -10.31
C VAL A 27 2.29 -14.82 -9.56
N LYS A 28 2.49 -15.95 -8.87
CA LYS A 28 3.73 -16.28 -8.17
C LYS A 28 4.94 -16.20 -9.10
N ASN A 29 4.90 -16.90 -10.24
CA ASN A 29 6.00 -16.93 -11.20
C ASN A 29 6.32 -15.54 -11.76
N LYS A 30 5.31 -14.72 -12.00
CA LYS A 30 5.48 -13.33 -12.45
C LYS A 30 6.22 -12.47 -11.41
N ILE A 31 5.86 -12.58 -10.13
CA ILE A 31 6.50 -11.82 -9.06
C ILE A 31 7.94 -12.29 -8.83
N LEU A 32 8.18 -13.61 -8.84
CA LEU A 32 9.53 -14.17 -8.69
C LEU A 32 10.46 -13.68 -9.81
N SER A 33 10.02 -13.69 -11.06
CA SER A 33 10.81 -13.17 -12.18
C SER A 33 11.20 -11.70 -12.08
N ALA A 34 10.42 -10.91 -11.33
CA ALA A 34 10.70 -9.49 -11.10
C ALA A 34 11.70 -9.23 -9.97
N HIS A 35 11.82 -10.16 -9.03
CA HIS A 35 12.70 -10.02 -7.86
C HIS A 35 14.12 -10.51 -8.10
N GLU A 36 14.35 -11.32 -9.14
CA GLU A 36 15.67 -11.80 -9.49
C GLU A 36 16.58 -10.68 -9.99
N ASN A 37 17.43 -10.14 -9.08
CA ASN A 37 18.58 -9.25 -9.35
C ASN A 37 18.35 -8.08 -10.34
N ALA A 38 17.14 -7.56 -10.43
CA ALA A 38 16.84 -6.52 -11.39
C ALA A 38 17.40 -5.16 -10.95
N ALA A 39 18.15 -4.49 -11.85
CA ALA A 39 18.48 -3.07 -11.70
C ALA A 39 17.18 -2.26 -11.48
N LEU A 40 17.32 -1.10 -10.84
CA LEU A 40 16.16 -0.26 -10.48
C LEU A 40 15.26 0.09 -11.69
N GLU A 41 15.89 0.40 -12.84
CA GLU A 41 15.16 0.66 -14.09
C GLU A 41 14.30 -0.53 -14.53
N SER A 42 14.81 -1.75 -14.35
CA SER A 42 14.06 -2.98 -14.67
C SER A 42 12.88 -3.18 -13.73
N LYS A 43 13.01 -2.80 -12.46
CA LYS A 43 11.90 -2.84 -11.49
C LYS A 43 10.81 -1.83 -11.84
N LEU A 44 11.20 -0.61 -12.21
CA LEU A 44 10.25 0.40 -12.69
C LEU A 44 9.48 -0.07 -13.92
N GLN A 45 10.20 -0.61 -14.89
CA GLN A 45 9.56 -1.14 -16.09
C GLN A 45 8.63 -2.32 -15.77
N PHE A 46 9.01 -3.16 -14.81
CA PHE A 46 8.14 -4.22 -14.33
C PHE A 46 6.84 -3.65 -13.75
N TYR A 47 6.90 -2.70 -12.80
CA TYR A 47 5.71 -2.10 -12.20
C TYR A 47 4.87 -1.34 -13.23
N ASN A 48 5.48 -0.62 -14.16
CA ASN A 48 4.77 0.02 -15.27
C ASN A 48 3.98 -0.98 -16.10
N THR A 49 4.56 -2.12 -16.42
CA THR A 49 3.92 -3.19 -17.20
C THR A 49 2.88 -3.96 -16.37
N TRP A 50 3.14 -4.11 -15.07
CA TRP A 50 2.26 -4.87 -14.18
C TRP A 50 1.02 -4.09 -13.77
N ALA A 51 1.06 -2.78 -13.81
CA ALA A 51 0.05 -1.89 -13.27
C ALA A 51 -1.40 -2.31 -13.63
N GLU A 52 -1.69 -2.55 -14.91
CA GLU A 52 -3.04 -2.91 -15.37
C GLU A 52 -3.61 -4.20 -14.75
N ASN A 53 -2.73 -5.10 -14.32
CA ASN A 53 -3.13 -6.40 -13.74
C ASN A 53 -2.87 -6.45 -12.23
N TYR A 54 -2.29 -5.40 -11.65
CA TYR A 54 -1.78 -5.41 -10.27
C TYR A 54 -2.85 -5.80 -9.26
N GLU A 55 -4.00 -5.13 -9.28
CA GLU A 55 -5.06 -5.37 -8.29
C GLU A 55 -5.66 -6.78 -8.39
N GLN A 56 -5.79 -7.32 -9.61
CA GLN A 56 -6.25 -8.69 -9.80
C GLN A 56 -5.21 -9.70 -9.26
N ASP A 57 -3.94 -9.47 -9.56
CA ASP A 57 -2.85 -10.35 -9.14
C ASP A 57 -2.68 -10.34 -7.61
N VAL A 58 -2.71 -9.17 -6.95
CA VAL A 58 -2.61 -9.10 -5.49
C VAL A 58 -3.86 -9.63 -4.77
N ALA A 59 -5.04 -9.58 -5.41
CA ALA A 59 -6.23 -10.22 -4.89
C ALA A 59 -6.10 -11.76 -4.85
N VAL A 60 -5.43 -12.36 -5.85
CA VAL A 60 -5.11 -13.80 -5.85
C VAL A 60 -4.16 -14.17 -4.71
N LEU A 61 -3.30 -13.23 -4.29
CA LEU A 61 -2.39 -13.41 -3.16
C LEU A 61 -3.06 -13.23 -1.80
N ASP A 62 -4.32 -12.82 -1.74
CA ASP A 62 -4.99 -12.41 -0.49
C ASP A 62 -4.17 -11.34 0.26
N TYR A 63 -3.71 -10.34 -0.49
CA TYR A 63 -2.84 -9.27 0.02
C TYR A 63 -3.62 -8.30 0.91
N ARG A 64 -3.35 -8.33 2.21
CA ARG A 64 -4.15 -7.65 3.23
C ARG A 64 -3.53 -6.35 3.75
N ALA A 65 -2.28 -6.08 3.43
CA ALA A 65 -1.56 -4.92 3.97
C ALA A 65 -2.31 -3.59 3.83
N PRO A 66 -2.90 -3.23 2.67
CA PRO A 66 -3.61 -1.96 2.52
C PRO A 66 -4.81 -1.81 3.47
N LEU A 67 -5.60 -2.88 3.64
CA LEU A 67 -6.74 -2.87 4.56
C LEU A 67 -6.27 -2.75 6.02
N LEU A 68 -5.31 -3.58 6.43
CA LEU A 68 -4.81 -3.60 7.81
C LEU A 68 -4.16 -2.27 8.22
N ALA A 69 -3.40 -1.64 7.32
CA ALA A 69 -2.84 -0.31 7.54
C ALA A 69 -3.93 0.76 7.68
N ALA A 70 -4.93 0.74 6.80
CA ALA A 70 -6.06 1.69 6.84
C ALA A 70 -6.89 1.53 8.13
N GLU A 71 -7.18 0.30 8.55
CA GLU A 71 -7.88 0.02 9.82
C GLU A 71 -7.08 0.50 11.03
N CYS A 72 -5.77 0.28 11.03
CA CYS A 72 -4.88 0.77 12.08
C CYS A 72 -4.94 2.30 12.18
N VAL A 73 -4.73 3.01 11.08
CA VAL A 73 -4.81 4.48 11.03
C VAL A 73 -6.18 4.97 11.50
N ALA A 74 -7.27 4.40 10.98
CA ALA A 74 -8.63 4.84 11.30
C ALA A 74 -9.02 4.61 12.77
N SER A 75 -8.42 3.61 13.42
CA SER A 75 -8.68 3.29 14.83
C SER A 75 -7.99 4.25 15.79
N PHE A 76 -6.80 4.72 15.47
CA PHE A 76 -5.98 5.56 16.35
C PHE A 76 -6.06 7.04 16.05
N PHE A 77 -6.38 7.45 14.82
CA PHE A 77 -6.52 8.85 14.47
C PHE A 77 -7.73 9.49 15.18
N LYS A 78 -7.48 10.56 15.95
CA LYS A 78 -8.50 11.24 16.76
C LYS A 78 -8.96 12.60 16.20
N GLY A 79 -8.33 13.02 15.08
CA GLY A 79 -8.67 14.28 14.42
C GLY A 79 -9.91 14.18 13.51
N ASP A 80 -10.16 15.25 12.80
CA ASP A 80 -11.21 15.32 11.77
C ASP A 80 -10.73 14.58 10.50
N LYS A 81 -11.33 13.44 10.21
CA LYS A 81 -10.97 12.59 9.09
C LYS A 81 -11.19 13.24 7.73
N GLU A 82 -12.21 14.07 7.59
CA GLU A 82 -12.52 14.74 6.32
C GLU A 82 -11.49 15.82 5.98
N ARG A 83 -10.89 16.44 7.01
CA ARG A 83 -9.92 17.51 6.86
C ARG A 83 -8.48 17.06 6.96
N ALA A 84 -8.23 15.86 7.47
CA ALA A 84 -6.88 15.31 7.61
C ALA A 84 -6.24 15.11 6.22
N ILE A 85 -5.04 15.66 6.04
CA ILE A 85 -4.27 15.52 4.81
C ILE A 85 -3.38 14.28 4.95
N ILE A 86 -3.54 13.33 4.05
CA ILE A 86 -2.80 12.07 4.03
C ILE A 86 -1.79 12.08 2.89
N LEU A 87 -0.55 11.75 3.19
CA LEU A 87 0.49 11.43 2.21
C LEU A 87 0.58 9.91 2.09
N ASP A 88 0.32 9.42 0.89
CA ASP A 88 0.44 8.01 0.50
C ASP A 88 1.73 7.83 -0.30
N VAL A 89 2.75 7.28 0.35
CA VAL A 89 4.10 7.10 -0.21
C VAL A 89 4.24 5.68 -0.77
N ALA A 90 4.76 5.54 -1.98
CA ALA A 90 4.66 4.33 -2.79
C ALA A 90 3.19 3.91 -2.95
N CYS A 91 2.36 4.85 -3.40
CA CYS A 91 0.90 4.72 -3.41
C CYS A 91 0.37 3.64 -4.38
N GLY A 92 1.18 3.24 -5.36
CA GLY A 92 0.79 2.26 -6.37
C GLY A 92 -0.49 2.70 -7.10
N THR A 93 -1.46 1.81 -7.19
CA THR A 93 -2.79 2.07 -7.78
C THR A 93 -3.75 2.80 -6.85
N GLY A 94 -3.38 2.99 -5.56
CA GLY A 94 -4.20 3.69 -4.57
C GLY A 94 -5.00 2.82 -3.61
N LEU A 95 -4.63 1.55 -3.42
CA LEU A 95 -5.39 0.60 -2.59
C LEU A 95 -5.57 1.06 -1.15
N VAL A 96 -4.52 1.57 -0.48
CA VAL A 96 -4.63 2.02 0.91
C VAL A 96 -5.50 3.27 1.01
N SER A 97 -5.35 4.22 0.10
CA SER A 97 -6.16 5.43 0.04
C SER A 97 -7.64 5.12 -0.25
N ALA A 98 -7.93 4.10 -1.07
CA ALA A 98 -9.29 3.63 -1.30
C ALA A 98 -9.95 3.06 -0.02
N HIS A 99 -9.20 2.33 0.81
CA HIS A 99 -9.69 1.87 2.11
C HIS A 99 -9.91 3.04 3.08
N LEU A 100 -8.95 3.95 3.19
CA LEU A 100 -9.05 5.15 4.04
C LEU A 100 -10.24 6.04 3.63
N ARG A 101 -10.49 6.17 2.32
CA ARG A 101 -11.68 6.89 1.80
C ARG A 101 -12.97 6.30 2.30
N ARG A 102 -13.11 4.98 2.32
CA ARG A 102 -14.29 4.28 2.88
C ARG A 102 -14.44 4.49 4.39
N MET A 103 -13.35 4.81 5.08
CA MET A 103 -13.32 5.09 6.53
C MET A 103 -13.50 6.57 6.88
N GLY A 104 -13.79 7.42 5.87
CA GLY A 104 -14.14 8.83 6.04
C GLY A 104 -13.01 9.84 5.78
N PHE A 105 -11.83 9.40 5.37
CA PHE A 105 -10.76 10.32 4.97
C PHE A 105 -10.99 10.84 3.54
N CYS A 106 -10.61 12.09 3.27
CA CYS A 106 -10.99 12.75 2.03
C CYS A 106 -9.82 13.42 1.27
N GLN A 107 -8.71 13.68 1.92
CA GLN A 107 -7.62 14.47 1.37
C GLN A 107 -6.36 13.60 1.20
N PHE A 108 -6.01 13.28 -0.05
CA PHE A 108 -4.88 12.40 -0.35
C PHE A 108 -3.89 13.05 -1.32
N VAL A 109 -2.61 12.96 -0.99
CA VAL A 109 -1.50 13.24 -1.91
C VAL A 109 -0.74 11.92 -2.08
N GLY A 110 -0.48 11.52 -3.32
CA GLY A 110 0.21 10.26 -3.62
C GLY A 110 1.59 10.49 -4.23
N VAL A 111 2.52 9.62 -3.88
CA VAL A 111 3.87 9.59 -4.47
C VAL A 111 4.20 8.16 -4.86
N ASP A 112 4.66 7.94 -6.10
CA ASP A 112 5.12 6.64 -6.58
C ASP A 112 6.22 6.80 -7.63
N GLY A 113 7.08 5.80 -7.78
CA GLY A 113 8.12 5.79 -8.81
C GLY A 113 7.60 5.39 -10.18
N SER A 114 6.54 4.56 -10.24
CA SER A 114 5.99 4.02 -11.47
C SER A 114 4.90 4.93 -12.06
N GLU A 115 5.15 5.46 -13.26
CA GLU A 115 4.15 6.25 -13.97
C GLU A 115 2.91 5.39 -14.32
N GLY A 116 3.09 4.12 -14.67
CA GLY A 116 1.97 3.20 -14.93
C GLY A 116 1.06 3.02 -13.71
N MET A 117 1.62 2.96 -12.50
CA MET A 117 0.85 2.93 -11.26
C MET A 117 0.12 4.26 -11.04
N LEU A 118 0.83 5.39 -11.22
CA LEU A 118 0.24 6.72 -11.08
C LEU A 118 -0.90 6.98 -12.06
N ASP A 119 -0.82 6.45 -13.28
CA ASP A 119 -1.91 6.54 -14.27
C ASP A 119 -3.18 5.84 -13.79
N LEU A 120 -3.04 4.72 -13.11
CA LEU A 120 -4.20 4.04 -12.51
C LEU A 120 -4.70 4.78 -11.26
N ALA A 121 -3.79 5.26 -10.41
CA ALA A 121 -4.16 6.09 -9.27
C ALA A 121 -4.94 7.35 -9.69
N ARG A 122 -4.55 8.03 -10.78
CA ARG A 122 -5.29 9.19 -11.36
C ARG A 122 -6.73 8.83 -11.75
N LYS A 123 -6.93 7.64 -12.33
CA LYS A 123 -8.26 7.16 -12.75
C LYS A 123 -9.21 6.93 -11.57
N THR A 124 -8.68 6.71 -10.37
CA THR A 124 -9.52 6.53 -9.17
C THR A 124 -10.20 7.83 -8.72
N GLY A 125 -9.64 8.99 -9.06
CA GLY A 125 -10.13 10.30 -8.59
C GLY A 125 -9.96 10.53 -7.09
N LEU A 126 -9.17 9.72 -6.38
CA LEU A 126 -8.96 9.84 -4.94
C LEU A 126 -8.01 10.98 -4.55
N TYR A 127 -6.96 11.17 -5.35
CA TYR A 127 -5.84 12.06 -5.03
C TYR A 127 -6.06 13.48 -5.54
N GLN A 128 -5.76 14.49 -4.72
CA GLN A 128 -5.68 15.88 -5.11
C GLN A 128 -4.39 16.16 -5.89
N GLU A 129 -3.32 15.44 -5.55
CA GLU A 129 -2.02 15.55 -6.22
C GLU A 129 -1.36 14.18 -6.30
N LEU A 130 -0.71 13.90 -7.42
CA LEU A 130 0.12 12.71 -7.64
C LEU A 130 1.47 13.15 -8.18
N LYS A 131 2.55 12.67 -7.56
CA LYS A 131 3.92 13.02 -7.92
C LYS A 131 4.74 11.77 -8.22
N GLN A 132 5.53 11.83 -9.28
CA GLN A 132 6.52 10.79 -9.53
C GLN A 132 7.79 11.06 -8.72
N CYS A 133 8.30 10.03 -8.02
CA CYS A 133 9.52 10.12 -7.24
C CYS A 133 10.12 8.73 -7.02
N MET A 134 11.41 8.61 -7.26
CA MET A 134 12.19 7.42 -7.00
C MET A 134 12.67 7.41 -5.56
N LEU A 135 11.91 6.76 -4.68
CA LEU A 135 12.23 6.68 -3.25
C LEU A 135 13.61 6.10 -2.99
N GLY A 136 14.42 6.83 -2.21
CA GLY A 136 15.79 6.47 -1.89
C GLY A 136 16.84 6.92 -2.91
N GLN A 137 16.43 7.48 -4.04
CA GLN A 137 17.30 8.18 -4.98
C GLN A 137 17.01 9.68 -5.02
N ASP A 138 15.72 10.01 -5.14
CA ASP A 138 15.25 11.39 -5.08
C ASP A 138 14.78 11.71 -3.67
N THR A 139 14.90 12.97 -3.28
CA THR A 139 14.25 13.47 -2.06
C THR A 139 12.74 13.49 -2.27
N LEU A 140 11.98 13.10 -1.26
CA LEU A 140 10.53 13.09 -1.30
C LEU A 140 9.98 14.49 -1.68
N PRO A 141 9.26 14.64 -2.81
CA PRO A 141 8.92 15.94 -3.39
C PRO A 141 7.71 16.60 -2.69
N VAL A 142 7.77 16.67 -1.36
CA VAL A 142 6.70 17.17 -0.51
C VAL A 142 7.22 18.19 0.51
N GLN A 143 6.33 19.03 0.98
CA GLN A 143 6.68 19.99 2.02
C GLN A 143 6.76 19.28 3.38
N ASN A 144 7.79 19.60 4.16
CA ASN A 144 7.92 19.12 5.53
C ASN A 144 6.76 19.61 6.42
N GLU A 145 6.42 18.81 7.44
CA GLU A 145 5.42 19.15 8.46
C GLU A 145 4.05 19.53 7.90
N SER A 146 3.67 18.91 6.77
CA SER A 146 2.45 19.30 6.06
C SER A 146 1.32 18.26 6.10
N TYR A 147 1.61 17.04 6.53
CA TYR A 147 0.66 15.94 6.51
C TYR A 147 0.26 15.49 7.91
N ASP A 148 -1.03 15.30 8.13
CA ASP A 148 -1.56 14.79 9.41
C ASP A 148 -1.26 13.30 9.57
N ILE A 149 -1.21 12.58 8.45
CA ILE A 149 -0.91 11.15 8.38
C ILE A 149 -0.01 10.90 7.17
N VAL A 150 1.05 10.14 7.36
CA VAL A 150 1.90 9.62 6.29
C VAL A 150 1.80 8.10 6.31
N VAL A 151 1.50 7.49 5.16
CA VAL A 151 1.43 6.03 5.04
C VAL A 151 2.43 5.54 4.00
N ILE A 152 3.06 4.39 4.24
CA ILE A 152 3.86 3.64 3.28
C ILE A 152 3.55 2.16 3.44
N VAL A 153 2.92 1.56 2.43
CA VAL A 153 2.33 0.24 2.55
C VAL A 153 2.82 -0.68 1.43
N GLY A 154 3.43 -1.81 1.82
CA GLY A 154 3.84 -2.86 0.89
C GLY A 154 5.18 -2.65 0.18
N SER A 155 5.87 -1.55 0.43
CA SER A 155 7.12 -1.21 -0.25
C SER A 155 8.36 -1.21 0.65
N LEU A 156 8.21 -1.19 1.99
CA LEU A 156 9.32 -1.34 2.92
C LEU A 156 9.73 -2.81 3.02
N SER A 157 10.57 -3.25 2.10
CA SER A 157 11.08 -4.63 2.05
C SER A 157 12.38 -4.70 1.26
N VAL A 158 13.10 -5.81 1.44
CA VAL A 158 14.37 -6.06 0.73
C VAL A 158 14.21 -5.82 -0.78
N GLY A 159 15.14 -5.07 -1.33
CA GLY A 159 15.19 -4.77 -2.76
C GLY A 159 14.12 -3.78 -3.26
N GLN A 160 13.29 -3.21 -2.40
CA GLN A 160 12.30 -2.20 -2.75
C GLN A 160 12.76 -0.79 -2.27
N VAL A 161 12.10 -0.24 -1.26
CA VAL A 161 12.43 1.08 -0.71
C VAL A 161 13.46 0.94 0.40
N PRO A 162 14.57 1.72 0.38
CA PRO A 162 15.58 1.65 1.43
C PRO A 162 15.06 2.22 2.75
N VAL A 163 15.55 1.67 3.86
CA VAL A 163 15.14 2.04 5.24
C VAL A 163 15.32 3.55 5.52
N GLY A 164 16.32 4.20 4.90
CA GLY A 164 16.59 5.62 5.07
C GLY A 164 15.42 6.56 4.76
N VAL A 165 14.49 6.14 3.89
CA VAL A 165 13.28 6.91 3.54
C VAL A 165 12.39 7.19 4.76
N ILE A 166 12.46 6.37 5.80
CA ILE A 166 11.67 6.55 7.04
C ILE A 166 11.91 7.95 7.67
N ARG A 167 13.11 8.51 7.54
CA ARG A 167 13.40 9.87 8.03
C ARG A 167 12.63 10.94 7.23
N GLU A 168 12.45 10.73 5.94
CA GLU A 168 11.69 11.64 5.08
C GLU A 168 10.19 11.57 5.37
N LEU A 169 9.66 10.37 5.69
CA LEU A 169 8.27 10.20 6.15
C LEU A 169 8.02 11.01 7.43
N TRP A 170 8.95 10.91 8.41
CA TRP A 170 8.87 11.69 9.63
C TRP A 170 8.94 13.19 9.36
N GLN A 171 9.84 13.65 8.46
CA GLN A 171 9.94 15.07 8.11
C GLN A 171 8.66 15.62 7.48
N ALA A 172 8.01 14.83 6.61
CA ALA A 172 6.75 15.21 5.96
C ALA A 172 5.57 15.30 6.95
N THR A 173 5.61 14.55 8.05
CA THR A 173 4.53 14.47 9.04
C THR A 173 4.50 15.72 9.92
N LYS A 174 3.34 16.29 10.20
CA LYS A 174 3.16 17.38 11.18
C LYS A 174 3.56 16.93 12.59
N PRO A 175 4.01 17.85 13.47
CA PRO A 175 4.06 17.57 14.91
C PRO A 175 2.70 17.07 15.41
N GLY A 176 2.69 15.96 16.17
CA GLY A 176 1.47 15.27 16.60
C GLY A 176 0.78 14.41 15.54
N GLY A 177 1.24 14.42 14.29
CA GLY A 177 0.75 13.58 13.21
C GLY A 177 1.26 12.14 13.29
N TYR A 178 0.78 11.30 12.39
CA TYR A 178 1.02 9.84 12.43
C TYR A 178 1.81 9.35 11.22
N VAL A 179 2.69 8.38 11.44
CA VAL A 179 3.36 7.60 10.38
C VAL A 179 2.93 6.15 10.51
N CYS A 180 2.29 5.61 9.46
CA CYS A 180 1.91 4.20 9.37
C CYS A 180 2.77 3.51 8.32
N MET A 181 3.44 2.44 8.73
CA MET A 181 4.37 1.67 7.90
C MET A 181 4.02 0.20 7.94
N THR A 182 4.31 -0.52 6.87
CA THR A 182 4.17 -1.98 6.84
C THR A 182 5.40 -2.66 6.28
N THR A 183 5.72 -3.85 6.79
CA THR A 183 6.76 -4.71 6.22
C THR A 183 6.36 -6.18 6.30
N ARG A 184 6.90 -7.00 5.42
CA ARG A 184 6.71 -8.45 5.41
C ARG A 184 7.57 -9.12 6.49
N GLY A 185 7.06 -10.23 7.06
CA GLY A 185 7.76 -11.02 8.09
C GLY A 185 8.37 -12.32 7.58
N ASN A 186 8.48 -12.51 6.25
CA ASN A 186 9.05 -13.71 5.66
C ASN A 186 10.59 -13.79 5.80
N ALA A 187 11.15 -15.00 5.66
CA ALA A 187 12.56 -15.26 5.89
C ALA A 187 13.48 -14.36 5.06
N ASP A 188 13.19 -14.17 3.78
CA ASP A 188 14.00 -13.35 2.87
C ASP A 188 14.01 -11.87 3.23
N ASN A 189 13.10 -11.40 4.10
CA ASN A 189 12.96 -10.01 4.51
C ASN A 189 13.48 -9.73 5.93
N GLN A 190 14.01 -10.71 6.66
CA GLN A 190 14.39 -10.57 8.07
C GLN A 190 15.49 -9.53 8.31
N ASP A 191 16.51 -9.51 7.47
CA ASP A 191 17.61 -8.55 7.61
C ASP A 191 17.10 -7.12 7.41
N TYR A 192 16.26 -6.90 6.39
CA TYR A 192 15.62 -5.62 6.15
C TYR A 192 14.71 -5.20 7.32
N LYS A 193 13.88 -6.12 7.82
CA LYS A 193 13.00 -5.87 8.98
C LYS A 193 13.81 -5.47 10.20
N THR A 194 14.94 -6.15 10.45
CA THR A 194 15.84 -5.85 11.56
C THR A 194 16.46 -4.46 11.43
N GLU A 195 16.95 -4.09 10.25
CA GLU A 195 17.49 -2.74 9.98
C GLU A 195 16.41 -1.66 10.17
N MET A 196 15.21 -1.90 9.63
CA MET A 196 14.06 -1.01 9.78
C MET A 196 13.70 -0.80 11.26
N GLU A 197 13.57 -1.87 12.04
CA GLU A 197 13.24 -1.81 13.47
C GLU A 197 14.34 -1.12 14.28
N CYS A 198 15.60 -1.27 13.89
CA CYS A 198 16.72 -0.56 14.50
C CYS A 198 16.60 0.96 14.25
N MET A 199 16.33 1.38 13.03
CA MET A 199 16.11 2.79 12.67
C MET A 199 14.92 3.37 13.44
N VAL A 200 13.81 2.66 13.48
CA VAL A 200 12.58 3.09 14.15
C VAL A 200 12.83 3.28 15.66
N ARG A 201 13.52 2.34 16.31
CA ARG A 201 13.89 2.42 17.73
C ARG A 201 14.83 3.59 18.01
N MET A 202 15.85 3.77 17.18
CA MET A 202 16.78 4.90 17.31
C MET A 202 16.04 6.24 17.26
N MET A 203 15.09 6.42 16.33
CA MET A 203 14.28 7.63 16.23
C MET A 203 13.36 7.83 17.45
N GLU A 204 12.90 6.74 18.07
CA GLU A 204 12.13 6.79 19.32
C GLU A 204 13.00 7.19 20.51
N GLU A 205 14.23 6.63 20.64
CA GLU A 205 15.22 7.03 21.65
C GLU A 205 15.63 8.50 21.50
N GLU A 206 15.74 9.00 20.26
CA GLU A 206 15.95 10.43 19.95
C GLU A 206 14.71 11.30 20.23
N LYS A 207 13.60 10.71 20.71
CA LYS A 207 12.34 11.40 21.00
C LYS A 207 11.73 12.10 19.77
N ARG A 208 11.98 11.60 18.57
CA ARG A 208 11.38 12.15 17.34
C ARG A 208 9.91 11.76 17.21
N TRP A 209 9.57 10.58 17.67
CA TRP A 209 8.22 10.02 17.70
C TRP A 209 8.05 9.06 18.89
N SER A 210 6.84 8.60 19.09
CA SER A 210 6.51 7.54 20.05
C SER A 210 5.73 6.43 19.37
N CYS A 211 5.98 5.19 19.78
CA CYS A 211 5.20 4.04 19.33
C CYS A 211 3.75 4.17 19.79
N VAL A 212 2.81 4.06 18.86
CA VAL A 212 1.37 3.97 19.16
C VAL A 212 0.95 2.51 19.21
N THR A 213 1.31 1.73 18.18
CA THR A 213 1.09 0.28 18.15
C THR A 213 2.00 -0.39 17.12
N VAL A 214 2.32 -1.65 17.38
CA VAL A 214 2.95 -2.57 16.45
C VAL A 214 2.12 -3.85 16.42
N ASN A 215 1.54 -4.17 15.27
CA ASN A 215 0.64 -5.31 15.10
C ASN A 215 1.25 -6.31 14.11
N GLU A 216 1.63 -7.47 14.60
CA GLU A 216 2.05 -8.60 13.76
C GLU A 216 0.84 -9.45 13.36
N VAL A 217 0.76 -9.81 12.07
CA VAL A 217 -0.36 -10.55 11.48
C VAL A 217 0.19 -11.77 10.75
N GLU A 218 -0.19 -12.98 11.19
CA GLU A 218 0.30 -14.25 10.62
C GLU A 218 -0.16 -14.51 9.19
N LYS A 219 -1.39 -14.11 8.84
CA LYS A 219 -1.96 -14.28 7.49
C LYS A 219 -1.94 -12.94 6.76
N TRP A 220 -0.77 -12.53 6.34
CA TRP A 220 -0.55 -11.26 5.67
C TRP A 220 -0.87 -11.32 4.19
N GLU A 221 -0.26 -12.29 3.52
CA GLU A 221 -0.47 -12.63 2.11
C GLU A 221 0.02 -14.06 1.85
N ARG A 222 -0.36 -14.65 0.72
CA ARG A 222 0.17 -15.93 0.28
C ARG A 222 1.65 -15.82 -0.07
N ALA A 223 2.43 -16.80 0.38
CA ALA A 223 3.87 -16.86 0.12
C ALA A 223 4.16 -17.00 -1.38
N VAL A 224 4.98 -16.08 -1.91
CA VAL A 224 5.46 -16.12 -3.30
C VAL A 224 6.89 -16.63 -3.41
N SER A 225 7.64 -16.76 -2.31
CA SER A 225 8.98 -17.35 -2.26
C SER A 225 8.97 -18.84 -2.66
N GLU A 226 10.05 -19.34 -3.25
CA GLU A 226 10.20 -20.77 -3.54
C GLU A 226 10.38 -21.62 -2.27
N HIS A 227 10.87 -20.99 -1.19
CA HIS A 227 11.21 -21.64 0.06
C HIS A 227 10.09 -21.62 1.10
N GLU A 228 8.99 -20.95 0.81
CA GLU A 228 7.86 -20.76 1.73
C GLU A 228 6.56 -21.22 1.11
N SER A 229 5.65 -21.71 1.93
CA SER A 229 4.33 -22.19 1.51
C SER A 229 3.24 -21.65 2.42
N GLY A 230 2.01 -21.56 1.91
CA GLY A 230 0.87 -21.05 2.66
C GLY A 230 0.85 -19.54 2.74
N TYR A 231 0.80 -18.98 3.94
CA TYR A 231 0.79 -17.55 4.20
C TYR A 231 2.09 -17.12 4.89
N ILE A 232 2.56 -15.92 4.57
CA ILE A 232 3.60 -15.25 5.33
C ILE A 232 2.97 -14.30 6.35
N SER A 233 3.75 -13.94 7.37
CA SER A 233 3.40 -12.87 8.31
C SER A 233 3.77 -11.49 7.77
N GLY A 234 3.26 -10.46 8.41
CA GLY A 234 3.63 -9.07 8.18
C GLY A 234 3.32 -8.22 9.40
N THR A 235 3.85 -7.03 9.43
CA THR A 235 3.71 -6.14 10.59
C THR A 235 3.24 -4.75 10.14
N VAL A 236 2.28 -4.20 10.88
CA VAL A 236 1.83 -2.81 10.79
C VAL A 236 2.42 -2.05 11.97
N TYR A 237 3.13 -0.96 11.67
CA TYR A 237 3.71 -0.04 12.64
C TYR A 237 2.97 1.29 12.57
N LEU A 238 2.58 1.83 13.71
CA LEU A 238 2.02 3.18 13.82
C LEU A 238 2.79 3.96 14.87
N TYR A 239 3.37 5.07 14.44
CA TYR A 239 4.11 6.01 15.28
C TYR A 239 3.48 7.38 15.23
N GLN A 240 3.55 8.10 16.35
CA GLN A 240 3.11 9.50 16.42
C GLN A 240 4.32 10.40 16.55
N ARG A 241 4.47 11.37 15.64
CA ARG A 241 5.53 12.37 15.72
C ARG A 241 5.36 13.22 16.98
N THR A 242 6.44 13.43 17.72
CA THR A 242 6.45 14.33 18.89
C THR A 242 6.29 15.79 18.46
N TYR A 243 5.87 16.63 19.39
CA TYR A 243 5.71 18.07 19.18
C TYR A 243 7.04 18.81 19.17
#